data_2ebc7a0a34adebfc5bf8ef0a8845b807
#
_entry.id   2ebc7a0a34adebfc5bf8ef0a8845b807
#
_cell.length_a   1.000
_cell.length_b   1.000
_cell.length_c   1.000
_cell.angle_alpha   90.00
_cell.angle_beta   90.00
_cell.angle_gamma   90.00
#
_symmetry.space_group_name_H-M   'P 1'
#
loop_
_entity.id
_entity.type
_entity.pdbx_description
1 polymer ?
#
loop_
_entity_poly.entity_id
_entity_poly.type
_entity_poly.pdbx_seq_one_letter_code
_entity_poly.pdbx_strand_id
1 'polypeptide(L)'
;MAFQEVKPATFALPIWERTWVGFQNFTDAFKDRLFTQTLINTLGVSFLDIAVGTIAAIAFAVLLNEMFFMKFKKVTQTISYLPHFVSWVIIASIAKNIFNDGGVVDSIFGKNLHLMSSNSPLIWVTIILINCWKEVGWNAIIYLSAMAGIDPGLYEAADMDGASRLQKIWHITLPGIRPTIIVLLIMSIGGALNVGMERQMPVSYTHLRAHETLSDL
;
A
#
# COMPACT_ATOMS: atom_id res chain seq x y z
N MET A 1 -9.16 -21.97 -19.32
CA MET A 1 -9.90 -20.83 -19.89
C MET A 1 -9.00 -19.80 -20.59
N ALA A 2 -7.78 -19.54 -20.14
CA ALA A 2 -6.89 -18.53 -20.76
C ALA A 2 -6.55 -18.78 -22.23
N PHE A 3 -6.57 -20.03 -22.68
CA PHE A 3 -6.25 -20.47 -24.05
C PHE A 3 -7.47 -20.83 -24.92
N GLN A 4 -8.68 -20.60 -24.40
CA GLN A 4 -9.95 -20.90 -25.07
C GLN A 4 -10.67 -19.60 -25.43
N GLU A 5 -11.48 -19.65 -26.49
CA GLU A 5 -12.31 -18.50 -26.88
C GLU A 5 -13.26 -18.13 -25.75
N VAL A 6 -13.23 -16.86 -25.29
CA VAL A 6 -14.04 -16.34 -24.19
C VAL A 6 -15.27 -15.64 -24.78
N LYS A 7 -16.34 -16.41 -25.02
CA LYS A 7 -17.67 -15.88 -25.38
C LYS A 7 -18.71 -16.42 -24.39
N PRO A 8 -19.78 -15.70 -24.08
CA PRO A 8 -20.84 -16.20 -23.18
C PRO A 8 -21.38 -17.55 -23.61
N ALA A 9 -21.52 -17.79 -24.92
CA ALA A 9 -22.00 -19.07 -25.48
C ALA A 9 -21.03 -20.23 -25.28
N THR A 10 -19.71 -19.98 -25.18
CA THR A 10 -18.70 -21.04 -25.02
C THR A 10 -18.65 -21.59 -23.60
N PHE A 11 -19.16 -20.86 -22.60
CA PHE A 11 -19.23 -21.35 -21.21
C PHE A 11 -20.27 -22.48 -21.06
N ALA A 12 -21.29 -22.53 -21.91
CA ALA A 12 -22.31 -23.59 -21.91
C ALA A 12 -21.83 -24.87 -22.58
N LEU A 13 -20.73 -24.86 -23.34
CA LEU A 13 -20.20 -26.02 -24.06
C LEU A 13 -19.26 -26.84 -23.16
N PRO A 14 -19.27 -28.19 -23.34
CA PRO A 14 -18.27 -29.06 -22.71
C PRO A 14 -16.85 -28.67 -23.12
N ILE A 15 -15.85 -28.99 -22.27
CA ILE A 15 -14.45 -28.55 -22.46
C ILE A 15 -13.84 -29.01 -23.80
N TRP A 16 -14.27 -30.18 -24.32
CA TRP A 16 -13.76 -30.76 -25.58
C TRP A 16 -14.36 -30.14 -26.84
N GLU A 17 -15.46 -29.41 -26.73
CA GLU A 17 -16.10 -28.69 -27.84
C GLU A 17 -15.70 -27.23 -27.94
N ARG A 18 -14.87 -26.75 -26.99
CA ARG A 18 -14.43 -25.36 -26.96
C ARG A 18 -13.28 -25.12 -27.93
N THR A 19 -13.37 -24.04 -28.69
CA THR A 19 -12.30 -23.62 -29.60
C THR A 19 -11.07 -23.15 -28.84
N TRP A 20 -9.93 -23.71 -29.21
CA TRP A 20 -8.63 -23.33 -28.67
C TRP A 20 -8.02 -22.21 -29.53
N VAL A 21 -7.79 -21.05 -28.93
CA VAL A 21 -7.25 -19.85 -29.60
C VAL A 21 -5.77 -19.59 -29.27
N GLY A 22 -5.13 -20.51 -28.54
CA GLY A 22 -3.74 -20.36 -28.16
C GLY A 22 -3.49 -19.10 -27.32
N PHE A 23 -2.48 -18.31 -27.70
CA PHE A 23 -2.11 -17.07 -27.01
C PHE A 23 -2.90 -15.83 -27.47
N GLN A 24 -3.91 -15.97 -28.31
CA GLN A 24 -4.62 -14.84 -28.87
C GLN A 24 -5.28 -13.95 -27.79
N ASN A 25 -5.88 -14.56 -26.76
CA ASN A 25 -6.45 -13.80 -25.64
C ASN A 25 -5.41 -12.93 -24.92
N PHE A 26 -4.17 -13.39 -24.81
CA PHE A 26 -3.09 -12.59 -24.21
C PHE A 26 -2.68 -11.43 -25.12
N THR A 27 -2.53 -11.67 -26.43
CA THR A 27 -2.19 -10.60 -27.38
C THR A 27 -3.28 -9.55 -27.45
N ASP A 28 -4.54 -9.94 -27.37
CA ASP A 28 -5.68 -9.03 -27.38
C ASP A 28 -5.76 -8.24 -26.06
N ALA A 29 -5.53 -8.88 -24.90
CA ALA A 29 -5.45 -8.20 -23.62
C ALA A 29 -4.33 -7.13 -23.60
N PHE A 30 -3.14 -7.44 -24.11
CA PHE A 30 -2.04 -6.46 -24.17
C PHE A 30 -2.27 -5.34 -25.19
N LYS A 31 -3.11 -5.55 -26.20
CA LYS A 31 -3.55 -4.48 -27.11
C LYS A 31 -4.66 -3.62 -26.54
N ASP A 32 -5.39 -4.12 -25.55
CA ASP A 32 -6.43 -3.36 -24.88
C ASP A 32 -5.79 -2.24 -24.02
N ARG A 33 -6.15 -1.02 -24.36
CA ARG A 33 -5.68 0.18 -23.66
C ARG A 33 -6.05 0.17 -22.18
N LEU A 34 -7.26 -0.32 -21.84
CA LEU A 34 -7.72 -0.39 -20.45
C LEU A 34 -6.89 -1.38 -19.65
N PHE A 35 -6.59 -2.56 -20.21
CA PHE A 35 -5.74 -3.55 -19.57
C PHE A 35 -4.33 -3.00 -19.31
N THR A 36 -3.72 -2.39 -20.31
CA THR A 36 -2.37 -1.82 -20.19
C THR A 36 -2.32 -0.69 -19.16
N GLN A 37 -3.30 0.22 -19.16
CA GLN A 37 -3.39 1.28 -18.16
C GLN A 37 -3.58 0.73 -16.74
N THR A 38 -4.46 -0.26 -16.59
CA THR A 38 -4.70 -0.92 -15.28
C THR A 38 -3.43 -1.60 -14.78
N LEU A 39 -2.70 -2.29 -15.65
CA LEU A 39 -1.45 -2.94 -15.30
C LEU A 39 -0.38 -1.93 -14.84
N ILE A 40 -0.19 -0.86 -15.60
CA ILE A 40 0.77 0.21 -15.25
C ILE A 40 0.37 0.88 -13.92
N ASN A 41 -0.90 1.19 -13.73
CA ASN A 41 -1.39 1.80 -12.49
C ASN A 41 -1.18 0.85 -11.29
N THR A 42 -1.53 -0.42 -11.44
CA THR A 42 -1.38 -1.41 -10.36
C THR A 42 0.08 -1.60 -9.97
N LEU A 43 0.96 -1.80 -10.95
CA LEU A 43 2.40 -1.96 -10.69
C LEU A 43 3.03 -0.68 -10.15
N GLY A 44 2.68 0.48 -10.71
CA GLY A 44 3.19 1.77 -10.28
C GLY A 44 2.80 2.11 -8.85
N VAL A 45 1.51 2.00 -8.51
CA VAL A 45 1.02 2.24 -7.15
C VAL A 45 1.63 1.23 -6.17
N SER A 46 1.69 -0.06 -6.52
CA SER A 46 2.26 -1.09 -5.65
C SER A 46 3.75 -0.85 -5.38
N PHE A 47 4.52 -0.49 -6.40
CA PHE A 47 5.94 -0.18 -6.23
C PHE A 47 6.17 1.03 -5.33
N LEU A 48 5.43 2.12 -5.56
CA LEU A 48 5.51 3.31 -4.71
C LEU A 48 5.06 3.04 -3.29
N ASP A 49 3.99 2.27 -3.12
CA ASP A 49 3.45 1.87 -1.82
C ASP A 49 4.48 1.06 -1.02
N ILE A 50 5.12 0.06 -1.63
CA ILE A 50 6.18 -0.73 -1.00
C ILE A 50 7.36 0.17 -0.62
N ALA A 51 7.83 1.01 -1.54
CA ALA A 51 8.99 1.86 -1.30
C ALA A 51 8.71 2.88 -0.19
N VAL A 52 7.63 3.66 -0.30
CA VAL A 52 7.27 4.69 0.67
C VAL A 52 6.87 4.07 2.00
N GLY A 53 6.06 3.01 1.99
CA GLY A 53 5.61 2.31 3.19
C GLY A 53 6.77 1.70 3.98
N THR A 54 7.74 1.07 3.31
CA THR A 54 8.92 0.50 3.96
C THR A 54 9.78 1.60 4.59
N ILE A 55 10.09 2.67 3.85
CA ILE A 55 10.87 3.79 4.37
C ILE A 55 10.17 4.44 5.57
N ALA A 56 8.88 4.70 5.46
CA ALA A 56 8.09 5.30 6.53
C ALA A 56 8.03 4.40 7.77
N ALA A 57 7.86 3.08 7.61
CA ALA A 57 7.82 2.13 8.71
C ALA A 57 9.17 2.02 9.43
N ILE A 58 10.28 1.98 8.69
CA ILE A 58 11.63 1.98 9.28
C ILE A 58 11.89 3.29 10.02
N ALA A 59 11.59 4.44 9.38
CA ALA A 59 11.77 5.74 10.01
C ALA A 59 10.94 5.86 11.29
N PHE A 60 9.68 5.42 11.27
CA PHE A 60 8.81 5.43 12.43
C PHE A 60 9.31 4.49 13.54
N ALA A 61 9.80 3.28 13.19
CA ALA A 61 10.40 2.35 14.14
C ALA A 61 11.65 2.93 14.80
N VAL A 62 12.54 3.57 14.02
CA VAL A 62 13.73 4.25 14.56
C VAL A 62 13.33 5.37 15.49
N LEU A 63 12.37 6.23 15.11
CA LEU A 63 11.88 7.30 15.98
C LEU A 63 11.32 6.77 17.30
N LEU A 64 10.53 5.69 17.24
CA LEU A 64 10.01 5.03 18.43
C LEU A 64 11.12 4.41 19.28
N ASN A 65 12.17 3.85 18.65
CA ASN A 65 13.29 3.24 19.37
C ASN A 65 14.09 4.29 20.16
N GLU A 66 14.26 5.47 19.60
CA GLU A 66 14.99 6.60 20.20
C GLU A 66 14.18 7.36 21.29
N MET A 67 12.91 7.00 21.50
CA MET A 67 12.06 7.66 22.49
C MET A 67 12.47 7.35 23.93
N PHE A 68 12.74 8.37 24.74
CA PHE A 68 13.12 8.25 26.14
C PHE A 68 11.96 7.87 27.07
N PHE A 69 10.77 8.42 26.82
CA PHE A 69 9.62 8.23 27.70
C PHE A 69 8.87 6.94 27.36
N MET A 70 9.12 5.88 28.14
CA MET A 70 8.52 4.55 27.92
C MET A 70 6.99 4.56 27.88
N LYS A 71 6.34 5.40 28.69
CA LYS A 71 4.87 5.53 28.69
C LYS A 71 4.38 6.11 27.37
N PHE A 72 5.04 7.18 26.89
CA PHE A 72 4.68 7.82 25.62
C PHE A 72 4.96 6.90 24.43
N LYS A 73 6.11 6.18 24.42
CA LYS A 73 6.43 5.16 23.43
C LYS A 73 5.32 4.12 23.31
N LYS A 74 4.86 3.53 24.46
CA LYS A 74 3.79 2.53 24.46
C LYS A 74 2.47 3.08 23.93
N VAL A 75 2.07 4.28 24.35
CA VAL A 75 0.83 4.93 23.87
C VAL A 75 0.90 5.20 22.38
N THR A 76 2.00 5.77 21.88
CA THR A 76 2.19 6.02 20.45
C THR A 76 2.15 4.73 19.64
N GLN A 77 2.82 3.68 20.10
CA GLN A 77 2.74 2.35 19.48
C GLN A 77 1.29 1.87 19.41
N THR A 78 0.56 1.86 20.53
CA THR A 78 -0.83 1.37 20.59
C THR A 78 -1.74 2.13 19.63
N ILE A 79 -1.63 3.45 19.60
CA ILE A 79 -2.45 4.29 18.70
C ILE A 79 -2.08 4.06 17.23
N SER A 80 -0.79 3.90 16.94
CA SER A 80 -0.31 3.81 15.56
C SER A 80 -0.69 2.51 14.85
N TYR A 81 -0.83 1.39 15.57
CA TYR A 81 -1.25 0.14 14.91
C TYR A 81 -2.76 -0.11 14.96
N LEU A 82 -3.52 0.71 15.68
CA LEU A 82 -4.98 0.58 15.72
C LEU A 82 -5.64 0.66 14.32
N PRO A 83 -5.23 1.57 13.41
CA PRO A 83 -5.80 1.66 12.07
C PRO A 83 -5.67 0.37 11.23
N HIS A 84 -4.64 -0.44 11.48
CA HIS A 84 -4.44 -1.71 10.79
C HIS A 84 -5.62 -2.67 10.91
N PHE A 85 -6.31 -2.68 12.06
CA PHE A 85 -7.45 -3.56 12.32
C PHE A 85 -8.76 -3.08 11.68
N VAL A 86 -8.80 -1.87 11.16
CA VAL A 86 -9.99 -1.34 10.49
C VAL A 86 -10.09 -1.91 9.08
N SER A 87 -11.29 -2.37 8.70
CA SER A 87 -11.54 -2.89 7.35
C SER A 87 -11.24 -1.85 6.26
N TRP A 88 -10.69 -2.30 5.13
CA TRP A 88 -10.45 -1.44 3.96
C TRP A 88 -11.71 -0.76 3.43
N VAL A 89 -12.87 -1.40 3.53
CA VAL A 89 -14.16 -0.82 3.11
C VAL A 89 -14.51 0.41 3.96
N ILE A 90 -14.32 0.31 5.27
CA ILE A 90 -14.55 1.44 6.20
C ILE A 90 -13.58 2.58 5.91
N ILE A 91 -12.30 2.26 5.75
CA ILE A 91 -11.25 3.26 5.44
C ILE A 91 -11.55 3.95 4.11
N ALA A 92 -11.92 3.19 3.07
CA ALA A 92 -12.28 3.75 1.78
C ALA A 92 -13.50 4.69 1.87
N SER A 93 -14.50 4.34 2.69
CA SER A 93 -15.68 5.20 2.92
C SER A 93 -15.30 6.50 3.63
N ILE A 94 -14.46 6.42 4.66
CA ILE A 94 -13.96 7.60 5.39
C ILE A 94 -13.11 8.47 4.46
N ALA A 95 -12.17 7.84 3.71
CA ALA A 95 -11.31 8.55 2.78
C ALA A 95 -12.11 9.29 1.69
N LYS A 96 -13.17 8.68 1.16
CA LYS A 96 -14.07 9.36 0.22
C LYS A 96 -14.74 10.59 0.81
N ASN A 97 -15.26 10.50 2.01
CA ASN A 97 -15.90 11.65 2.67
C ASN A 97 -14.92 12.77 2.96
N ILE A 98 -13.64 12.46 3.19
CA ILE A 98 -12.60 13.45 3.52
C ILE A 98 -12.00 14.05 2.25
N PHE A 99 -11.61 13.23 1.27
CA PHE A 99 -10.77 13.63 0.13
C PHE A 99 -11.50 13.75 -1.21
N ASN A 100 -12.81 13.40 -1.28
CA ASN A 100 -13.57 13.54 -2.50
C ASN A 100 -13.89 15.00 -2.79
N ASP A 101 -14.27 15.30 -4.03
CA ASP A 101 -14.67 16.64 -4.44
C ASP A 101 -15.83 17.15 -3.57
N GLY A 102 -15.65 18.34 -2.98
CA GLY A 102 -16.58 18.89 -1.99
C GLY A 102 -16.50 18.24 -0.59
N GLY A 103 -15.53 17.39 -0.34
CA GLY A 103 -15.28 16.77 0.95
C GLY A 103 -14.73 17.72 2.01
N VAL A 104 -14.37 17.15 3.18
CA VAL A 104 -13.88 17.94 4.33
C VAL A 104 -12.61 18.72 3.97
N VAL A 105 -11.69 18.12 3.21
CA VAL A 105 -10.43 18.78 2.82
C VAL A 105 -10.71 19.98 1.91
N ASP A 106 -11.56 19.84 0.90
CA ASP A 106 -11.94 20.94 0.02
C ASP A 106 -12.64 22.07 0.78
N SER A 107 -13.47 21.72 1.76
CA SER A 107 -14.15 22.70 2.62
C SER A 107 -13.17 23.50 3.49
N ILE A 108 -12.08 22.86 3.99
CA ILE A 108 -11.06 23.52 4.80
C ILE A 108 -10.18 24.45 3.95
N PHE A 109 -9.77 23.99 2.76
CA PHE A 109 -8.87 24.76 1.88
C PHE A 109 -9.60 25.74 0.96
N GLY A 110 -10.93 25.69 0.88
CA GLY A 110 -11.74 26.55 0.04
C GLY A 110 -11.50 26.37 -1.46
N LYS A 111 -10.99 25.20 -1.88
CA LYS A 111 -10.64 24.85 -3.26
C LYS A 111 -10.93 23.38 -3.51
N ASN A 112 -11.42 23.07 -4.71
CA ASN A 112 -11.55 21.70 -5.18
C ASN A 112 -10.16 21.17 -5.57
N LEU A 113 -9.54 20.39 -4.69
CA LEU A 113 -8.18 19.84 -4.89
C LEU A 113 -8.17 18.59 -5.76
N HIS A 114 -9.34 18.00 -6.05
CA HIS A 114 -9.49 16.79 -6.88
C HIS A 114 -8.57 15.64 -6.45
N LEU A 115 -8.41 15.43 -5.14
CA LEU A 115 -7.44 14.49 -4.56
C LEU A 115 -7.76 13.02 -4.87
N MET A 116 -9.05 12.69 -5.02
CA MET A 116 -9.51 11.35 -5.38
C MET A 116 -10.15 11.25 -6.77
N SER A 117 -10.00 12.28 -7.61
CA SER A 117 -10.46 12.23 -8.98
C SER A 117 -9.60 11.28 -9.82
N SER A 118 -10.23 10.41 -10.60
CA SER A 118 -9.55 9.42 -11.45
C SER A 118 -8.60 10.03 -12.49
N ASN A 119 -8.79 11.29 -12.84
CA ASN A 119 -7.95 12.03 -13.79
C ASN A 119 -6.84 12.84 -13.12
N SER A 120 -6.75 12.83 -11.78
CA SER A 120 -5.74 13.58 -11.06
C SER A 120 -4.54 12.71 -10.72
N PRO A 121 -3.29 13.16 -10.96
CA PRO A 121 -2.10 12.45 -10.50
C PRO A 121 -2.01 12.39 -8.97
N LEU A 122 -2.75 13.25 -8.27
CA LEU A 122 -2.80 13.30 -6.80
C LEU A 122 -3.49 12.07 -6.19
N ILE A 123 -4.30 11.32 -6.96
CA ILE A 123 -4.95 10.11 -6.46
C ILE A 123 -3.92 9.08 -5.95
N TRP A 124 -2.77 8.94 -6.64
CA TRP A 124 -1.72 8.02 -6.19
C TRP A 124 -1.12 8.44 -4.86
N VAL A 125 -0.86 9.73 -4.70
CA VAL A 125 -0.34 10.28 -3.44
C VAL A 125 -1.34 10.06 -2.31
N THR A 126 -2.62 10.33 -2.56
CA THR A 126 -3.69 10.13 -1.56
C THR A 126 -3.80 8.67 -1.14
N ILE A 127 -3.80 7.73 -2.08
CA ILE A 127 -3.85 6.29 -1.79
C ILE A 127 -2.63 5.86 -0.97
N ILE A 128 -1.42 6.30 -1.33
CA ILE A 128 -0.19 5.97 -0.60
C ILE A 128 -0.22 6.54 0.81
N LEU A 129 -0.69 7.77 1.01
CA LEU A 129 -0.82 8.37 2.34
C LEU A 129 -1.80 7.62 3.23
N ILE A 130 -2.96 7.22 2.70
CA ILE A 130 -3.96 6.43 3.43
C ILE A 130 -3.38 5.08 3.82
N ASN A 131 -2.68 4.41 2.89
CA ASN A 131 -2.03 3.13 3.14
C ASN A 131 -0.90 3.25 4.18
N CYS A 132 -0.05 4.27 4.06
CA CYS A 132 0.96 4.58 5.07
C CYS A 132 0.34 4.76 6.45
N TRP A 133 -0.70 5.59 6.58
CA TRP A 133 -1.37 5.80 7.86
C TRP A 133 -1.92 4.50 8.45
N LYS A 134 -2.45 3.62 7.62
CA LYS A 134 -3.00 2.33 8.05
C LYS A 134 -1.91 1.34 8.47
N GLU A 135 -0.84 1.21 7.71
CA GLU A 135 0.08 0.06 7.79
C GLU A 135 1.42 0.37 8.49
N VAL A 136 1.83 1.65 8.55
CA VAL A 136 3.14 2.04 9.09
C VAL A 136 3.32 1.59 10.54
N GLY A 137 2.30 1.78 11.39
CA GLY A 137 2.36 1.37 12.79
C GLY A 137 2.56 -0.14 12.95
N TRP A 138 1.81 -0.94 12.21
CA TRP A 138 1.90 -2.39 12.25
C TRP A 138 3.27 -2.89 11.76
N ASN A 139 3.72 -2.41 10.62
CA ASN A 139 5.01 -2.79 10.05
C ASN A 139 6.19 -2.36 10.95
N ALA A 140 6.08 -1.23 11.63
CA ALA A 140 7.10 -0.74 12.56
C ALA A 140 7.32 -1.68 13.77
N ILE A 141 6.31 -2.46 14.20
CA ILE A 141 6.46 -3.43 15.30
C ILE A 141 7.50 -4.48 14.94
N ILE A 142 7.50 -4.96 13.69
CA ILE A 142 8.43 -6.00 13.24
C ILE A 142 9.86 -5.44 13.23
N TYR A 143 10.06 -4.22 12.75
CA TYR A 143 11.36 -3.55 12.78
C TYR A 143 11.82 -3.27 14.21
N LEU A 144 10.94 -2.84 15.12
CA LEU A 144 11.25 -2.65 16.53
C LEU A 144 11.70 -3.97 17.20
N SER A 145 11.04 -5.07 16.88
CA SER A 145 11.45 -6.40 17.37
C SER A 145 12.83 -6.80 16.86
N ALA A 146 13.12 -6.50 15.60
CA ALA A 146 14.45 -6.74 15.03
C ALA A 146 15.53 -5.86 15.69
N MET A 147 15.23 -4.58 15.97
CA MET A 147 16.13 -3.67 16.69
C MET A 147 16.42 -4.14 18.11
N ALA A 148 15.41 -4.69 18.80
CA ALA A 148 15.58 -5.24 20.15
C ALA A 148 16.49 -6.47 20.21
N GLY A 149 16.72 -7.14 19.07
CA GLY A 149 17.64 -8.27 18.94
C GLY A 149 19.11 -7.88 18.65
N ILE A 150 19.40 -6.59 18.46
CA ILE A 150 20.78 -6.11 18.27
C ILE A 150 21.52 -6.14 19.60
N ASP A 151 22.77 -6.61 19.58
CA ASP A 151 23.61 -6.67 20.78
C ASP A 151 23.81 -5.28 21.37
N PRO A 152 23.42 -5.05 22.65
CA PRO A 152 23.63 -3.77 23.34
C PRO A 152 25.10 -3.35 23.42
N GLY A 153 26.03 -4.33 23.47
CA GLY A 153 27.47 -4.08 23.52
C GLY A 153 27.99 -3.25 22.33
N LEU A 154 27.33 -3.37 21.15
CA LEU A 154 27.68 -2.54 19.98
C LEU A 154 27.38 -1.06 20.23
N TYR A 155 26.29 -0.75 20.91
CA TYR A 155 25.92 0.62 21.25
C TYR A 155 26.82 1.19 22.34
N GLU A 156 27.18 0.36 23.35
CA GLU A 156 28.11 0.75 24.42
C GLU A 156 29.50 1.05 23.87
N ALA A 157 30.02 0.19 22.98
CA ALA A 157 31.29 0.43 22.30
C ALA A 157 31.28 1.74 21.49
N ALA A 158 30.19 1.98 20.72
CA ALA A 158 30.03 3.20 19.96
C ALA A 158 29.93 4.47 20.85
N ASP A 159 29.34 4.32 22.05
CA ASP A 159 29.30 5.43 23.01
C ASP A 159 30.69 5.74 23.57
N MET A 160 31.52 4.72 23.82
CA MET A 160 32.94 4.92 24.21
C MET A 160 33.78 5.61 23.12
N ASP A 161 33.46 5.32 21.85
CA ASP A 161 34.09 5.95 20.68
C ASP A 161 33.54 7.37 20.40
N GLY A 162 32.58 7.85 21.18
CA GLY A 162 31.98 9.17 21.03
C GLY A 162 31.01 9.30 19.86
N ALA A 163 30.46 8.21 19.36
CA ALA A 163 29.53 8.21 18.26
C ALA A 163 28.21 8.94 18.60
N SER A 164 27.77 9.83 17.72
CA SER A 164 26.49 10.50 17.83
C SER A 164 25.32 9.51 17.59
N ARG A 165 24.10 9.89 18.01
CA ARG A 165 22.89 9.07 17.79
C ARG A 165 22.67 8.72 16.31
N LEU A 166 22.84 9.69 15.43
CA LEU A 166 22.68 9.46 13.99
C LEU A 166 23.71 8.45 13.47
N GLN A 167 24.96 8.54 13.95
CA GLN A 167 25.99 7.58 13.58
C GLN A 167 25.64 6.16 14.04
N LYS A 168 25.11 5.99 15.26
CA LYS A 168 24.63 4.69 15.75
C LYS A 168 23.45 4.15 14.92
N ILE A 169 22.51 5.02 14.53
CA ILE A 169 21.39 4.61 13.66
C ILE A 169 21.90 4.08 12.32
N TRP A 170 22.81 4.82 11.67
CA TRP A 170 23.29 4.47 10.32
C TRP A 170 24.26 3.28 10.30
N HIS A 171 25.11 3.12 11.34
CA HIS A 171 26.17 2.11 11.33
C HIS A 171 25.88 0.88 12.18
N ILE A 172 24.92 0.94 13.10
CA ILE A 172 24.54 -0.20 13.96
C ILE A 172 23.08 -0.61 13.72
N THR A 173 22.14 0.33 13.91
CA THR A 173 20.71 0.00 13.88
C THR A 173 20.25 -0.44 12.51
N LEU A 174 20.46 0.35 11.46
CA LEU A 174 20.02 0.03 10.10
C LEU A 174 20.71 -1.21 9.52
N PRO A 175 22.04 -1.39 9.64
CA PRO A 175 22.68 -2.63 9.23
C PRO A 175 22.20 -3.86 10.02
N GLY A 176 21.96 -3.70 11.33
CA GLY A 176 21.50 -4.76 12.20
C GLY A 176 20.12 -5.30 11.80
N ILE A 177 19.21 -4.45 11.35
CA ILE A 177 17.87 -4.86 10.89
C ILE A 177 17.79 -5.20 9.40
N ARG A 178 18.88 -5.04 8.63
CA ARG A 178 18.91 -5.29 7.19
C ARG A 178 18.34 -6.65 6.77
N PRO A 179 18.63 -7.78 7.46
CA PRO A 179 18.02 -9.06 7.11
C PRO A 179 16.50 -9.03 7.18
N THR A 180 15.94 -8.40 8.20
CA THR A 180 14.49 -8.24 8.37
C THR A 180 13.89 -7.35 7.26
N ILE A 181 14.57 -6.27 6.88
CA ILE A 181 14.14 -5.41 5.77
C ILE A 181 14.04 -6.23 4.48
N ILE A 182 15.06 -7.03 4.17
CA ILE A 182 15.09 -7.85 2.95
C ILE A 182 13.95 -8.86 2.93
N VAL A 183 13.72 -9.57 4.04
CA VAL A 183 12.65 -10.56 4.15
C VAL A 183 11.28 -9.90 3.94
N LEU A 184 11.01 -8.78 4.62
CA LEU A 184 9.74 -8.07 4.49
C LEU A 184 9.54 -7.48 3.09
N LEU A 185 10.59 -6.99 2.42
CA LEU A 185 10.51 -6.53 1.03
C LEU A 185 10.15 -7.69 0.08
N ILE A 186 10.77 -8.86 0.22
CA ILE A 186 10.44 -10.03 -0.59
C ILE A 186 8.98 -10.43 -0.39
N MET A 187 8.51 -10.47 0.86
CA MET A 187 7.10 -10.78 1.17
C MET A 187 6.15 -9.73 0.58
N SER A 188 6.50 -8.45 0.66
CA SER A 188 5.69 -7.35 0.09
C SER A 188 5.60 -7.41 -1.43
N ILE A 189 6.70 -7.73 -2.12
CA ILE A 189 6.72 -7.91 -3.57
C ILE A 189 5.85 -9.11 -3.96
N GLY A 190 5.95 -10.23 -3.23
CA GLY A 190 5.10 -11.40 -3.45
C GLY A 190 3.60 -11.12 -3.24
N GLY A 191 3.27 -10.24 -2.28
CA GLY A 191 1.90 -9.79 -2.00
C GLY A 191 1.38 -8.73 -2.96
N ALA A 192 2.24 -8.00 -3.67
CA ALA A 192 1.87 -6.85 -4.49
C ALA A 192 0.83 -7.17 -5.58
N LEU A 193 0.87 -8.37 -6.14
CA LEU A 193 -0.08 -8.82 -7.16
C LEU A 193 -1.47 -9.18 -6.57
N ASN A 194 -1.53 -9.58 -5.30
CA ASN A 194 -2.78 -9.90 -4.61
C ASN A 194 -3.51 -8.66 -4.08
N VAL A 195 -2.78 -7.59 -3.83
CA VAL A 195 -3.28 -6.35 -3.23
C VAL A 195 -4.26 -5.59 -4.15
N GLY A 196 -4.20 -5.82 -5.47
CA GLY A 196 -4.99 -5.09 -6.45
C GLY A 196 -6.51 -5.24 -6.28
N MET A 197 -7.00 -6.40 -5.89
CA MET A 197 -8.44 -6.64 -5.80
C MET A 197 -9.09 -6.02 -4.55
N GLU A 198 -8.53 -6.21 -3.37
CA GLU A 198 -9.17 -5.76 -2.13
C GLU A 198 -9.11 -4.25 -1.92
N ARG A 199 -8.04 -3.60 -2.37
CA ARG A 199 -7.83 -2.15 -2.17
C ARG A 199 -8.45 -1.28 -3.26
N GLN A 200 -8.49 -1.76 -4.51
CA GLN A 200 -8.99 -0.98 -5.65
C GLN A 200 -10.48 -1.19 -5.92
N MET A 201 -11.07 -2.35 -5.59
CA MET A 201 -12.49 -2.60 -5.77
C MET A 201 -13.41 -1.53 -5.15
N PRO A 202 -13.22 -1.09 -3.89
CA PRO A 202 -14.10 -0.08 -3.31
C PRO A 202 -14.07 1.26 -4.04
N VAL A 203 -12.94 1.59 -4.70
CA VAL A 203 -12.79 2.84 -5.46
C VAL A 203 -13.40 2.72 -6.86
N SER A 204 -13.26 1.57 -7.51
CA SER A 204 -13.72 1.33 -8.89
C SER A 204 -15.23 1.09 -9.01
N TYR A 205 -15.83 0.32 -8.08
CA TYR A 205 -17.27 0.00 -8.14
C TYR A 205 -18.20 1.20 -8.03
N THR A 206 -17.76 2.28 -7.41
CA THR A 206 -18.59 3.49 -7.28
C THR A 206 -18.62 4.35 -8.54
N HIS A 207 -17.60 4.26 -9.40
CA HIS A 207 -17.62 4.97 -10.69
C HIS A 207 -18.51 4.28 -11.72
N LEU A 208 -18.60 2.96 -11.74
CA LEU A 208 -19.49 2.21 -12.63
C LEU A 208 -20.96 2.45 -12.28
N ARG A 209 -21.31 2.48 -10.99
CA ARG A 209 -22.70 2.73 -10.56
C ARG A 209 -23.17 4.18 -10.78
N ALA A 210 -22.28 5.15 -10.70
CA ALA A 210 -22.62 6.55 -11.01
C ALA A 210 -22.91 6.77 -12.50
N HIS A 211 -22.30 5.98 -13.39
CA HIS A 211 -22.58 6.04 -14.83
C HIS A 211 -23.88 5.32 -15.21
N GLU A 212 -24.22 4.21 -14.55
CA GLU A 212 -25.47 3.49 -14.82
C GLU A 212 -26.71 4.27 -14.38
N THR A 213 -26.65 4.98 -13.25
CA THR A 213 -27.77 5.81 -12.77
C THR A 213 -28.00 7.10 -13.58
N LEU A 214 -27.02 7.55 -14.37
CA LEU A 214 -27.15 8.70 -15.27
C LEU A 214 -27.65 8.32 -16.66
N SER A 215 -27.57 7.03 -17.04
CA SER A 215 -28.12 6.53 -18.31
C SER A 215 -29.58 6.08 -18.21
N ASP A 216 -30.13 5.98 -17.00
CA ASP A 216 -31.51 5.53 -16.71
C ASP A 216 -32.47 6.71 -16.37
N LEU A 217 -32.03 7.98 -16.49
CA LEU A 217 -32.79 9.21 -16.40
C LEU A 217 -32.82 9.94 -17.73
#